data_b5fc41e43f6528af0b661b36bfdc0f22
#
_entry.id   b5fc41e43f6528af0b661b36bfdc0f22
#
_cell.length_a   1.000
_cell.length_b   1.000
_cell.length_c   1.000
_cell.angle_alpha   90.00
_cell.angle_beta   90.00
_cell.angle_gamma   90.00
#
_symmetry.space_group_name_H-M   'P 1'
#
loop_
_entity.id
_entity.type
_entity.pdbx_description
1 polymer ?
#
loop_
_entity_poly.entity_id
_entity_poly.type
_entity_poly.pdbx_seq_one_letter_code
_entity_poly.pdbx_strand_id
1 'polypeptide(L)'
;MMHALMRDVDMLIQAGCSADVVAHCRKVSSMALALADRLSEPADRELVRLGGLFHDIGRSRTHDIAHAIAGVEIGRSLGFSEQLLKIIERHIGAGITAAEAHRLGLPAQDYLPLTREEQLVSYADNLISGEREMSYHEALDRFKRILGPDHEGVELFRRQHQEVQAWIR
;
A
#
# COMPACT_ATOMS: atom_id res chain seq x y z
N MET A 1 11.70 -19.96 -3.53
CA MET A 1 11.20 -18.61 -3.80
C MET A 1 9.97 -18.64 -4.72
N MET A 2 10.04 -19.25 -5.90
CA MET A 2 8.88 -19.32 -6.83
C MET A 2 7.64 -20.05 -6.26
N HIS A 3 7.81 -21.14 -5.50
CA HIS A 3 6.73 -21.88 -4.86
C HIS A 3 6.02 -21.09 -3.73
N ALA A 4 6.72 -20.22 -3.00
CA ALA A 4 6.11 -19.36 -1.99
C ALA A 4 5.24 -18.29 -2.67
N LEU A 5 5.75 -17.61 -3.69
CA LEU A 5 5.01 -16.60 -4.45
C LEU A 5 3.75 -17.17 -5.10
N MET A 6 3.81 -18.40 -5.64
CA MET A 6 2.62 -19.06 -6.21
C MET A 6 1.55 -19.30 -5.14
N ARG A 7 1.94 -19.78 -3.94
CA ARG A 7 1.00 -19.99 -2.82
C ARG A 7 0.39 -18.68 -2.35
N ASP A 8 1.17 -17.61 -2.28
CA ASP A 8 0.69 -16.30 -1.82
C ASP A 8 -0.31 -15.69 -2.84
N VAL A 9 -0.05 -15.84 -4.14
CA VAL A 9 -1.00 -15.44 -5.20
C VAL A 9 -2.28 -16.26 -5.13
N ASP A 10 -2.18 -17.58 -4.90
CA ASP A 10 -3.35 -18.44 -4.73
C ASP A 10 -4.20 -18.01 -3.53
N MET A 11 -3.59 -17.50 -2.45
CA MET A 11 -4.34 -16.93 -1.31
C MET A 11 -5.17 -15.72 -1.71
N LEU A 12 -4.65 -14.81 -2.55
CA LEU A 12 -5.42 -13.69 -3.07
C LEU A 12 -6.62 -14.15 -3.92
N ILE A 13 -6.41 -15.14 -4.78
CA ILE A 13 -7.47 -15.71 -5.62
C ILE A 13 -8.53 -16.40 -4.76
N GLN A 14 -8.12 -17.19 -3.77
CA GLN A 14 -9.02 -17.87 -2.84
C GLN A 14 -9.81 -16.89 -1.95
N ALA A 15 -9.21 -15.75 -1.61
CA ALA A 15 -9.91 -14.66 -0.92
C ALA A 15 -10.98 -13.97 -1.79
N GLY A 16 -10.95 -14.18 -3.11
CA GLY A 16 -11.92 -13.62 -4.07
C GLY A 16 -11.44 -12.37 -4.79
N CYS A 17 -10.12 -12.07 -4.78
CA CYS A 17 -9.56 -10.98 -5.56
C CYS A 17 -9.70 -11.24 -7.05
N SER A 18 -10.08 -10.20 -7.83
CA SER A 18 -10.12 -10.28 -9.28
C SER A 18 -8.71 -10.39 -9.89
N ALA A 19 -8.63 -10.84 -11.13
CA ALA A 19 -7.37 -10.93 -11.87
C ALA A 19 -6.64 -9.57 -11.93
N ASP A 20 -7.37 -8.47 -12.10
CA ASP A 20 -6.80 -7.11 -12.15
C ASP A 20 -6.20 -6.70 -10.79
N VAL A 21 -6.87 -7.01 -9.67
CA VAL A 21 -6.35 -6.78 -8.32
C VAL A 21 -5.09 -7.59 -8.08
N VAL A 22 -5.09 -8.87 -8.46
CA VAL A 22 -3.91 -9.75 -8.33
C VAL A 22 -2.72 -9.21 -9.14
N ALA A 23 -2.96 -8.79 -10.38
CA ALA A 23 -1.93 -8.22 -11.24
C ALA A 23 -1.35 -6.93 -10.65
N HIS A 24 -2.21 -6.02 -10.16
CA HIS A 24 -1.82 -4.81 -9.46
C HIS A 24 -0.96 -5.11 -8.22
N CYS A 25 -1.41 -6.00 -7.35
CA CYS A 25 -0.68 -6.40 -6.14
C CYS A 25 0.72 -6.97 -6.44
N ARG A 26 0.83 -7.79 -7.48
CA ARG A 26 2.14 -8.30 -7.94
C ARG A 26 3.05 -7.18 -8.40
N LYS A 27 2.52 -6.20 -9.13
CA LYS A 27 3.28 -5.04 -9.61
C LYS A 27 3.76 -4.16 -8.46
N VAL A 28 2.88 -3.87 -7.48
CA VAL A 28 3.24 -3.12 -6.27
C VAL A 28 4.31 -3.85 -5.46
N SER A 29 4.17 -5.17 -5.27
CA SER A 29 5.17 -5.98 -4.56
C SER A 29 6.55 -5.89 -5.24
N SER A 30 6.61 -6.01 -6.57
CA SER A 30 7.85 -5.90 -7.34
C SER A 30 8.49 -4.52 -7.22
N MET A 31 7.70 -3.44 -7.30
CA MET A 31 8.19 -2.07 -7.16
C MET A 31 8.68 -1.79 -5.74
N ALA A 32 7.93 -2.20 -4.72
CA ALA A 32 8.32 -2.02 -3.33
C ALA A 32 9.64 -2.73 -3.01
N LEU A 33 9.84 -3.95 -3.54
CA LEU A 33 11.11 -4.68 -3.43
C LEU A 33 12.26 -3.96 -4.14
N ALA A 34 12.04 -3.44 -5.35
CA ALA A 34 13.05 -2.70 -6.09
C ALA A 34 13.48 -1.40 -5.34
N LEU A 35 12.54 -0.76 -4.65
CA LEU A 35 12.85 0.37 -3.76
C LEU A 35 13.63 -0.09 -2.52
N ALA A 36 13.21 -1.17 -1.88
CA ALA A 36 13.89 -1.73 -0.70
C ALA A 36 15.35 -2.10 -0.99
N ASP A 37 15.63 -2.62 -2.19
CA ASP A 37 16.99 -2.99 -2.63
C ASP A 37 17.94 -1.80 -2.80
N ARG A 38 17.40 -0.60 -2.91
CA ARG A 38 18.15 0.65 -3.06
C ARG A 38 18.37 1.41 -1.76
N LEU A 39 17.81 0.94 -0.65
CA LEU A 39 17.95 1.62 0.64
C LEU A 39 19.38 1.60 1.15
N SER A 40 19.80 2.68 1.80
CA SER A 40 21.09 2.77 2.51
C SER A 40 21.14 1.86 3.74
N GLU A 41 20.02 1.70 4.41
CA GLU A 41 19.84 0.77 5.53
C GLU A 41 18.73 -0.23 5.17
N PRO A 42 18.94 -1.53 5.41
CA PRO A 42 18.03 -2.57 4.96
C PRO A 42 16.65 -2.47 5.64
N ALA A 43 15.62 -2.76 4.88
CA ALA A 43 14.27 -3.05 5.38
C ALA A 43 14.02 -4.57 5.39
N ASP A 44 12.98 -5.00 6.08
CA ASP A 44 12.53 -6.40 6.02
C ASP A 44 11.94 -6.69 4.63
N ARG A 45 12.76 -7.28 3.76
CA ARG A 45 12.38 -7.59 2.36
C ARG A 45 11.18 -8.51 2.24
N GLU A 46 11.04 -9.48 3.14
CA GLU A 46 9.91 -10.41 3.08
C GLU A 46 8.63 -9.70 3.51
N LEU A 47 8.68 -8.87 4.53
CA LEU A 47 7.54 -8.04 4.94
C LEU A 47 7.13 -7.04 3.85
N VAL A 48 8.10 -6.41 3.16
CA VAL A 48 7.84 -5.53 2.01
C VAL A 48 7.18 -6.30 0.87
N ARG A 49 7.68 -7.50 0.55
CA ARG A 49 7.13 -8.37 -0.49
C ARG A 49 5.68 -8.75 -0.20
N LEU A 50 5.43 -9.26 1.00
CA LEU A 50 4.09 -9.67 1.44
C LEU A 50 3.16 -8.46 1.55
N GLY A 51 3.66 -7.34 2.08
CA GLY A 51 2.91 -6.08 2.15
C GLY A 51 2.43 -5.61 0.79
N GLY A 52 3.32 -5.56 -0.19
CA GLY A 52 2.96 -5.21 -1.57
C GLY A 52 1.96 -6.18 -2.19
N LEU A 53 2.10 -7.48 -1.89
CA LEU A 53 1.20 -8.50 -2.44
C LEU A 53 -0.19 -8.48 -1.80
N PHE A 54 -0.28 -8.23 -0.49
CA PHE A 54 -1.55 -8.35 0.24
C PHE A 54 -2.21 -7.02 0.61
N HIS A 55 -1.59 -5.84 0.29
CA HIS A 55 -2.14 -4.55 0.71
C HIS A 55 -3.62 -4.38 0.30
N ASP A 56 -3.98 -4.84 -0.87
CA ASP A 56 -5.32 -4.70 -1.47
C ASP A 56 -6.22 -5.94 -1.32
N ILE A 57 -5.87 -6.91 -0.45
CA ILE A 57 -6.68 -8.14 -0.27
C ILE A 57 -8.14 -7.84 0.09
N GLY A 58 -8.40 -6.72 0.76
CA GLY A 58 -9.75 -6.28 1.12
C GLY A 58 -10.65 -5.93 -0.06
N ARG A 59 -10.07 -5.71 -1.25
CA ARG A 59 -10.85 -5.49 -2.48
C ARG A 59 -11.62 -6.73 -2.94
N SER A 60 -11.35 -7.89 -2.34
CA SER A 60 -12.21 -9.08 -2.48
C SER A 60 -13.61 -8.90 -1.89
N ARG A 61 -13.79 -7.93 -0.96
CA ARG A 61 -15.08 -7.63 -0.31
C ARG A 61 -15.67 -6.30 -0.75
N THR A 62 -14.85 -5.26 -0.92
CA THR A 62 -15.28 -3.91 -1.29
C THR A 62 -14.21 -3.18 -2.07
N HIS A 63 -14.61 -2.28 -2.98
CA HIS A 63 -13.72 -1.41 -3.74
C HIS A 63 -13.70 0.04 -3.21
N ASP A 64 -14.46 0.36 -2.17
CA ASP A 64 -14.46 1.66 -1.53
C ASP A 64 -13.30 1.82 -0.52
N ILE A 65 -13.26 2.95 0.16
CA ILE A 65 -12.20 3.30 1.12
C ILE A 65 -12.07 2.30 2.28
N ALA A 66 -13.11 1.54 2.59
CA ALA A 66 -13.11 0.55 3.66
C ALA A 66 -12.36 -0.74 3.31
N HIS A 67 -11.83 -0.88 2.08
CA HIS A 67 -11.09 -2.09 1.69
C HIS A 67 -9.84 -2.33 2.56
N ALA A 68 -9.21 -1.30 3.11
CA ALA A 68 -8.09 -1.47 4.03
C ALA A 68 -8.53 -2.16 5.33
N ILE A 69 -9.67 -1.77 5.90
CA ILE A 69 -10.24 -2.39 7.10
C ILE A 69 -10.67 -3.83 6.80
N ALA A 70 -11.38 -4.05 5.71
CA ALA A 70 -11.75 -5.38 5.25
C ALA A 70 -10.51 -6.27 5.05
N GLY A 71 -9.43 -5.70 4.51
CA GLY A 71 -8.15 -6.39 4.34
C GLY A 71 -7.52 -6.81 5.66
N VAL A 72 -7.58 -5.98 6.68
CA VAL A 72 -7.10 -6.32 8.05
C VAL A 72 -7.91 -7.49 8.63
N GLU A 73 -9.23 -7.48 8.48
CA GLU A 73 -10.09 -8.57 8.95
C GLU A 73 -9.77 -9.90 8.25
N ILE A 74 -9.63 -9.86 6.92
CA ILE A 74 -9.24 -11.05 6.14
C ILE A 74 -7.85 -11.54 6.56
N GLY A 75 -6.87 -10.63 6.60
CA GLY A 75 -5.51 -10.98 6.97
C GLY A 75 -5.40 -11.58 8.37
N ARG A 76 -6.17 -11.05 9.33
CA ARG A 76 -6.23 -11.61 10.69
C ARG A 76 -6.80 -13.02 10.70
N SER A 77 -7.83 -13.29 9.91
CA SER A 77 -8.39 -14.65 9.77
C SER A 77 -7.43 -15.64 9.09
N LEU A 78 -6.50 -15.14 8.27
CA LEU A 78 -5.47 -15.91 7.61
C LEU A 78 -4.19 -16.06 8.48
N GLY A 79 -4.16 -15.46 9.66
CA GLY A 79 -3.01 -15.55 10.58
C GLY A 79 -1.83 -14.65 10.19
N PHE A 80 -2.07 -13.54 9.47
CA PHE A 80 -1.02 -12.57 9.15
C PHE A 80 -0.45 -11.93 10.41
N SER A 81 0.85 -11.59 10.35
CA SER A 81 1.52 -10.87 11.44
C SER A 81 0.94 -9.46 11.63
N GLU A 82 1.03 -8.92 12.85
CA GLU A 82 0.57 -7.55 13.12
C GLU A 82 1.30 -6.52 12.24
N GLN A 83 2.57 -6.75 11.93
CA GLN A 83 3.33 -5.87 11.02
C GLN A 83 2.72 -5.85 9.61
N LEU A 84 2.35 -7.02 9.06
CA LEU A 84 1.68 -7.12 7.77
C LEU A 84 0.28 -6.49 7.81
N LEU A 85 -0.46 -6.70 8.90
CA LEU A 85 -1.77 -6.08 9.08
C LEU A 85 -1.68 -4.54 9.12
N LYS A 86 -0.61 -3.98 9.71
CA LYS A 86 -0.37 -2.52 9.70
C LYS A 86 -0.07 -1.98 8.30
N ILE A 87 0.65 -2.71 7.48
CA ILE A 87 0.84 -2.35 6.06
C ILE A 87 -0.51 -2.29 5.34
N ILE A 88 -1.34 -3.32 5.50
CA ILE A 88 -2.68 -3.38 4.89
C ILE A 88 -3.56 -2.22 5.39
N GLU A 89 -3.55 -1.95 6.70
CA GLU A 89 -4.35 -0.89 7.32
C GLU A 89 -4.00 0.52 6.81
N ARG A 90 -2.71 0.78 6.53
CA ARG A 90 -2.14 2.12 6.34
C ARG A 90 -1.67 2.43 4.92
N HIS A 91 -2.04 1.60 3.93
CA HIS A 91 -1.50 1.75 2.58
C HIS A 91 -2.21 2.82 1.73
N ILE A 92 -3.41 3.26 2.12
CA ILE A 92 -4.22 4.15 1.27
C ILE A 92 -3.58 5.54 1.16
N GLY A 93 -3.32 5.95 -0.09
CA GLY A 93 -2.60 7.19 -0.36
C GLY A 93 -1.24 7.21 0.34
N ALA A 94 -0.84 8.36 0.84
CA ALA A 94 0.34 8.50 1.71
C ALA A 94 -0.04 8.50 3.20
N GLY A 95 -1.21 7.97 3.52
CA GLY A 95 -1.82 7.92 4.83
C GLY A 95 -3.08 8.78 4.92
N ILE A 96 -3.90 8.47 5.93
CA ILE A 96 -5.14 9.17 6.25
C ILE A 96 -5.08 9.57 7.72
N THR A 97 -5.26 10.87 8.00
CA THR A 97 -5.33 11.36 9.38
C THR A 97 -6.65 10.97 10.06
N ALA A 98 -6.71 10.97 11.39
CA ALA A 98 -7.93 10.68 12.13
C ALA A 98 -9.09 11.61 11.74
N ALA A 99 -8.80 12.89 11.48
CA ALA A 99 -9.81 13.86 11.05
C ALA A 99 -10.36 13.52 9.65
N GLU A 100 -9.50 13.14 8.71
CA GLU A 100 -9.91 12.71 7.38
C GLU A 100 -10.64 11.37 7.42
N ALA A 101 -10.17 10.41 8.21
CA ALA A 101 -10.84 9.13 8.43
C ALA A 101 -12.29 9.33 8.90
N HIS A 102 -12.51 10.23 9.84
CA HIS A 102 -13.86 10.58 10.31
C HIS A 102 -14.73 11.14 9.16
N ARG A 103 -14.18 12.05 8.34
CA ARG A 103 -14.90 12.60 7.17
C ARG A 103 -15.27 11.53 6.14
N LEU A 104 -14.42 10.52 5.99
CA LEU A 104 -14.59 9.39 5.07
C LEU A 104 -15.47 8.26 5.63
N GLY A 105 -15.97 8.40 6.86
CA GLY A 105 -16.80 7.37 7.51
C GLY A 105 -16.03 6.15 8.01
N LEU A 106 -14.71 6.27 8.16
CA LEU A 106 -13.86 5.27 8.78
C LEU A 106 -13.79 5.49 10.30
N PRO A 107 -13.39 4.47 11.09
CA PRO A 107 -13.05 4.69 12.50
C PRO A 107 -12.06 5.85 12.66
N ALA A 108 -12.34 6.77 13.59
CA ALA A 108 -11.59 8.00 13.79
C ALA A 108 -10.22 7.73 14.47
N GLN A 109 -9.27 7.24 13.71
CA GLN A 109 -7.88 7.01 14.10
C GLN A 109 -6.95 7.34 12.94
N ASP A 110 -5.66 7.52 13.23
CA ASP A 110 -4.65 7.72 12.18
C ASP A 110 -4.33 6.41 11.45
N TYR A 111 -4.36 6.48 10.12
CA TYR A 111 -3.93 5.43 9.20
C TYR A 111 -2.68 5.92 8.44
N LEU A 112 -1.69 6.41 9.18
CA LEU A 112 -0.44 6.91 8.62
C LEU A 112 0.60 5.79 8.59
N PRO A 113 1.31 5.57 7.48
CA PRO A 113 2.43 4.63 7.44
C PRO A 113 3.56 5.13 8.35
N LEU A 114 4.05 4.29 9.25
CA LEU A 114 5.04 4.67 10.28
C LEU A 114 6.40 4.00 10.09
N THR A 115 6.42 2.72 9.68
CA THR A 115 7.67 2.00 9.44
C THR A 115 8.16 2.21 8.01
N ARG A 116 9.43 1.88 7.75
CA ARG A 116 9.99 1.91 6.39
C ARG A 116 9.22 0.98 5.45
N GLU A 117 8.88 -0.21 5.92
CA GLU A 117 8.14 -1.20 5.14
C GLU A 117 6.74 -0.68 4.79
N GLU A 118 6.02 -0.08 5.74
CA GLU A 118 4.72 0.57 5.51
C GLU A 118 4.86 1.70 4.48
N GLN A 119 5.86 2.56 4.62
CA GLN A 119 6.12 3.67 3.70
C GLN A 119 6.48 3.18 2.29
N LEU A 120 7.32 2.15 2.17
CA LEU A 120 7.73 1.62 0.87
C LEU A 120 6.56 1.02 0.10
N VAL A 121 5.69 0.26 0.78
CA VAL A 121 4.51 -0.34 0.15
C VAL A 121 3.51 0.73 -0.27
N SER A 122 3.17 1.65 0.63
CA SER A 122 2.27 2.78 0.34
C SER A 122 2.81 3.64 -0.81
N TYR A 123 4.10 3.96 -0.80
CA TYR A 123 4.73 4.74 -1.86
C TYR A 123 4.75 4.02 -3.20
N ALA A 124 5.07 2.72 -3.23
CA ALA A 124 5.03 1.90 -4.43
C ALA A 124 3.61 1.85 -5.01
N ASP A 125 2.59 1.64 -4.17
CA ASP A 125 1.19 1.65 -4.59
C ASP A 125 0.80 2.98 -5.22
N ASN A 126 1.22 4.10 -4.64
CA ASN A 126 0.97 5.45 -5.17
C ASN A 126 1.58 5.69 -6.56
N LEU A 127 2.63 4.95 -6.92
CA LEU A 127 3.30 5.04 -8.22
C LEU A 127 2.76 4.05 -9.26
N ILE A 128 1.77 3.23 -8.91
CA ILE A 128 1.17 2.24 -9.81
C ILE A 128 -0.31 2.60 -10.06
N SER A 129 -0.70 2.67 -11.34
CA SER A 129 -2.10 2.80 -11.75
C SER A 129 -2.51 1.57 -12.54
N GLY A 130 -3.32 0.68 -11.93
CA GLY A 130 -3.54 -0.67 -12.44
C GLY A 130 -2.22 -1.44 -12.42
N GLU A 131 -1.62 -1.66 -13.58
CA GLU A 131 -0.27 -2.24 -13.75
C GLU A 131 0.74 -1.24 -14.31
N ARG A 132 0.32 -0.02 -14.64
CA ARG A 132 1.17 1.02 -15.22
C ARG A 132 1.97 1.76 -14.14
N GLU A 133 3.27 1.81 -14.31
CA GLU A 133 4.14 2.65 -13.50
C GLU A 133 3.98 4.13 -13.89
N MET A 134 3.95 4.99 -12.90
CA MET A 134 3.94 6.44 -13.03
C MET A 134 5.22 7.02 -12.44
N SER A 135 5.69 8.13 -13.01
CA SER A 135 6.67 8.97 -12.34
C SER A 135 6.05 9.62 -11.10
N TYR A 136 6.89 10.11 -10.17
CA TYR A 136 6.41 10.88 -9.03
C TYR A 136 5.55 12.07 -9.46
N HIS A 137 5.93 12.79 -10.52
CA HIS A 137 5.19 13.95 -10.99
C HIS A 137 3.80 13.57 -11.52
N GLU A 138 3.70 12.49 -12.30
CA GLU A 138 2.41 11.97 -12.75
C GLU A 138 1.51 11.56 -11.58
N ALA A 139 2.09 10.86 -10.60
CA ALA A 139 1.37 10.46 -9.40
C ALA A 139 0.91 11.68 -8.57
N LEU A 140 1.77 12.67 -8.39
CA LEU A 140 1.44 13.92 -7.69
C LEU A 140 0.30 14.68 -8.38
N ASP A 141 0.33 14.77 -9.71
CA ASP A 141 -0.74 15.42 -10.48
C ASP A 141 -2.05 14.63 -10.37
N ARG A 142 -1.97 13.30 -10.30
CA ARG A 142 -3.15 12.45 -10.02
C ARG A 142 -3.72 12.74 -8.63
N PHE A 143 -2.90 12.83 -7.58
CA PHE A 143 -3.33 13.19 -6.23
C PHE A 143 -4.07 14.55 -6.22
N LYS A 144 -3.47 15.57 -6.83
CA LYS A 144 -4.08 16.91 -6.92
C LYS A 144 -5.42 16.90 -7.67
N ARG A 145 -5.52 16.12 -8.75
CA ARG A 145 -6.75 16.01 -9.55
C ARG A 145 -7.88 15.31 -8.78
N ILE A 146 -7.56 14.27 -8.00
CA ILE A 146 -8.56 13.48 -7.27
C ILE A 146 -8.97 14.16 -5.97
N LEU A 147 -8.00 14.67 -5.19
CA LEU A 147 -8.23 15.19 -3.85
C LEU A 147 -8.42 16.72 -3.82
N GLY A 148 -7.92 17.41 -4.81
CA GLY A 148 -7.74 18.86 -4.80
C GLY A 148 -6.29 19.26 -4.48
N PRO A 149 -5.78 20.36 -5.07
CA PRO A 149 -4.36 20.74 -4.94
C PRO A 149 -3.92 21.08 -3.52
N ASP A 150 -4.84 21.55 -2.68
CA ASP A 150 -4.58 22.00 -1.31
C ASP A 150 -4.95 20.94 -0.24
N HIS A 151 -5.33 19.74 -0.67
CA HIS A 151 -5.71 18.66 0.24
C HIS A 151 -4.50 18.12 1.01
N GLU A 152 -4.67 17.81 2.30
CA GLU A 152 -3.57 17.29 3.14
C GLU A 152 -2.91 16.04 2.57
N GLY A 153 -3.64 15.16 1.90
CA GLY A 153 -3.12 13.95 1.25
C GLY A 153 -2.07 14.25 0.18
N VAL A 154 -2.16 15.41 -0.49
CA VAL A 154 -1.14 15.87 -1.46
C VAL A 154 0.17 16.19 -0.75
N GLU A 155 0.09 16.87 0.38
CA GLU A 155 1.27 17.22 1.18
C GLU A 155 1.88 15.98 1.86
N LEU A 156 1.05 15.06 2.35
CA LEU A 156 1.53 13.76 2.86
C LEU A 156 2.30 12.99 1.80
N PHE A 157 1.83 12.97 0.55
CA PHE A 157 2.52 12.30 -0.54
C PHE A 157 3.85 12.99 -0.91
N ARG A 158 3.92 14.32 -0.88
CA ARG A 158 5.18 15.05 -1.07
C ARG A 158 6.22 14.68 0.00
N ARG A 159 5.81 14.64 1.26
CA ARG A 159 6.68 14.25 2.38
C ARG A 159 7.13 12.81 2.25
N GLN A 160 6.22 11.90 1.95
CA GLN A 160 6.54 10.48 1.71
C GLN A 160 7.59 10.33 0.61
N HIS A 161 7.44 11.03 -0.51
CA HIS A 161 8.45 11.03 -1.57
C HIS A 161 9.81 11.51 -1.06
N GLN A 162 9.87 12.63 -0.35
CA GLN A 162 11.13 13.18 0.18
C GLN A 162 11.80 12.20 1.15
N GLU A 163 11.05 11.57 2.04
CA GLU A 163 11.56 10.57 2.99
C GLU A 163 12.13 9.35 2.27
N VAL A 164 11.37 8.78 1.33
CA VAL A 164 11.82 7.60 0.58
C VAL A 164 13.07 7.93 -0.24
N GLN A 165 13.12 9.10 -0.89
CA GLN A 165 14.32 9.52 -1.65
C GLN A 165 15.52 9.73 -0.74
N ALA A 166 15.35 10.20 0.49
CA ALA A 166 16.44 10.37 1.46
C ALA A 166 17.02 9.02 1.94
N TRP A 167 16.26 7.93 1.86
CA TRP A 167 16.73 6.58 2.23
C TRP A 167 17.46 5.85 1.10
N ILE A 168 17.26 6.28 -0.15
CA ILE A 168 17.82 5.63 -1.35
C ILE A 168 19.25 6.12 -1.62
N ARG A 169 20.12 5.20 -2.03
CA ARG A 169 21.50 5.47 -2.48
C ARG A 169 21.55 5.83 -3.95
#